data_4c1df0e6611532ed71ca6a93f179aadd
#
_entry.id   4c1df0e6611532ed71ca6a93f179aadd
#
_cell.length_a   1.000
_cell.length_b   1.000
_cell.length_c   1.000
_cell.angle_alpha   90.00
_cell.angle_beta   90.00
_cell.angle_gamma   90.00
#
_symmetry.space_group_name_H-M   'P 1'
#
loop_
_entity.id
_entity.type
_entity.pdbx_description
1 polymer ?
#
loop_
_entity_poly.entity_id
_entity_poly.type
_entity_poly.pdbx_seq_one_letter_code
_entity_poly.pdbx_strand_id
1 'polypeptide(L)'
;MKKNAKKGLRKGRGSRNTLKIEDIEAVFAERKPGAEGNFKFFSVLVPLVEKEDDLYLLYEVRAKNMERQPGEICFPGGELEPVETTEECALRETWEEIGIPQEQIRVITQLDTLYTYSNFAMYCYLGVIPEAALEHLQFSENEVDEVFLVAL
;
A
#
# COMPACT_ATOMS: atom_id res chain seq x y z
N MET A 1 -16.12 -19.04 -60.49
CA MET A 1 -15.59 -17.66 -60.55
C MET A 1 -15.54 -17.08 -59.17
N LYS A 2 -14.33 -16.98 -58.57
CA LYS A 2 -14.11 -16.41 -57.22
C LYS A 2 -13.60 -14.99 -57.39
N LYS A 3 -14.36 -13.98 -56.93
CA LYS A 3 -13.95 -12.58 -56.93
C LYS A 3 -13.15 -12.30 -55.64
N ASN A 4 -11.84 -12.07 -55.79
CA ASN A 4 -10.98 -11.54 -54.77
C ASN A 4 -11.29 -10.06 -54.50
N ALA A 5 -11.85 -9.73 -53.36
CA ALA A 5 -11.98 -8.36 -52.90
C ALA A 5 -10.72 -7.98 -52.09
N LYS A 6 -9.76 -7.28 -52.72
CA LYS A 6 -8.68 -6.59 -52.03
C LYS A 6 -9.28 -5.39 -51.32
N LYS A 7 -9.43 -5.45 -49.98
CA LYS A 7 -9.71 -4.28 -49.13
C LYS A 7 -8.45 -3.40 -49.03
N GLY A 8 -8.43 -2.30 -49.76
CA GLY A 8 -7.35 -1.32 -49.68
C GLY A 8 -7.42 -0.55 -48.37
N LEU A 9 -6.29 -0.42 -47.71
CA LEU A 9 -6.10 0.50 -46.56
C LEU A 9 -6.40 1.94 -47.03
N ARG A 10 -7.32 2.61 -46.34
CA ARG A 10 -7.60 4.03 -46.58
C ARG A 10 -6.42 4.89 -46.05
N LYS A 11 -5.67 5.55 -46.92
CA LYS A 11 -4.69 6.55 -46.58
C LYS A 11 -5.43 7.83 -46.16
N GLY A 12 -5.36 8.17 -44.85
CA GLY A 12 -5.82 9.47 -44.37
C GLY A 12 -4.93 10.61 -44.88
N ARG A 13 -5.52 11.70 -45.41
CA ARG A 13 -4.84 12.91 -45.83
C ARG A 13 -4.72 13.88 -44.66
N GLY A 14 -3.49 14.16 -44.21
CA GLY A 14 -3.12 15.24 -43.29
C GLY A 14 -1.63 15.45 -43.46
N SER A 15 -1.13 16.71 -43.37
CA SER A 15 0.28 17.04 -43.39
C SER A 15 1.03 16.21 -42.35
N ARG A 16 1.87 15.28 -42.85
CA ARG A 16 2.50 14.26 -41.96
C ARG A 16 3.93 14.70 -41.67
N ASN A 17 4.17 15.10 -40.43
CA ASN A 17 5.45 14.74 -39.85
C ASN A 17 5.45 13.20 -39.82
N THR A 18 6.25 12.59 -40.70
CA THR A 18 6.31 11.13 -40.80
C THR A 18 7.13 10.64 -39.62
N LEU A 19 6.41 10.15 -38.59
CA LEU A 19 7.04 9.53 -37.42
C LEU A 19 7.90 8.36 -37.89
N LYS A 20 9.16 8.33 -37.52
CA LYS A 20 10.12 7.28 -37.87
C LYS A 20 10.31 6.34 -36.69
N ILE A 21 10.86 5.16 -36.96
CA ILE A 21 11.18 4.19 -35.91
C ILE A 21 12.18 4.78 -34.93
N GLU A 22 13.17 5.52 -35.41
CA GLU A 22 14.18 6.17 -34.58
C GLU A 22 13.58 7.18 -33.58
N ASP A 23 12.48 7.85 -33.96
CA ASP A 23 11.75 8.76 -33.06
C ASP A 23 11.06 7.98 -31.91
N ILE A 24 10.54 6.79 -32.22
CA ILE A 24 9.93 5.90 -31.23
C ILE A 24 11.01 5.32 -30.31
N GLU A 25 12.10 4.82 -30.89
CA GLU A 25 13.22 4.28 -30.13
C GLU A 25 13.80 5.32 -29.15
N ALA A 26 13.95 6.58 -29.57
CA ALA A 26 14.43 7.65 -28.73
C ALA A 26 13.51 7.94 -27.53
N VAL A 27 12.17 7.91 -27.73
CA VAL A 27 11.18 8.12 -26.65
C VAL A 27 11.23 7.00 -25.61
N PHE A 28 11.52 5.76 -26.03
CA PHE A 28 11.50 4.60 -25.15
C PHE A 28 12.86 4.19 -24.61
N ALA A 29 13.97 4.77 -25.12
CA ALA A 29 15.34 4.38 -24.76
C ALA A 29 15.63 4.46 -23.26
N GLU A 30 15.06 5.45 -22.58
CA GLU A 30 15.26 5.67 -21.13
C GLU A 30 14.03 5.33 -20.29
N ARG A 31 12.95 4.83 -20.92
CA ARG A 31 11.72 4.52 -20.23
C ARG A 31 11.87 3.25 -19.38
N LYS A 32 11.68 3.38 -18.09
CA LYS A 32 11.53 2.23 -17.21
C LYS A 32 10.06 1.79 -17.24
N PRO A 33 9.77 0.51 -17.56
CA PRO A 33 8.42 -0.02 -17.43
C PRO A 33 7.94 0.09 -15.97
N GLY A 34 6.67 0.42 -15.78
CA GLY A 34 6.05 0.53 -14.48
C GLY A 34 4.56 0.19 -14.56
N ALA A 35 3.88 0.18 -13.43
CA ALA A 35 2.43 0.03 -13.40
C ALA A 35 1.77 1.19 -14.14
N GLU A 36 0.77 0.88 -14.98
CA GLU A 36 -0.03 1.91 -15.65
C GLU A 36 -1.06 2.47 -14.68
N GLY A 37 -1.06 3.79 -14.52
CA GLY A 37 -2.00 4.52 -13.66
C GLY A 37 -1.34 5.16 -12.43
N ASN A 38 -2.13 5.96 -11.73
CA ASN A 38 -1.72 6.57 -10.46
C ASN A 38 -2.07 5.59 -9.32
N PHE A 39 -1.19 4.65 -9.06
CA PHE A 39 -1.31 3.78 -7.89
C PHE A 39 -0.87 4.54 -6.64
N LYS A 40 -1.70 4.47 -5.60
CA LYS A 40 -1.30 4.80 -4.25
C LYS A 40 -0.79 3.55 -3.57
N PHE A 41 0.29 3.69 -2.86
CA PHE A 41 0.91 2.61 -2.12
C PHE A 41 0.66 2.83 -0.63
N PHE A 42 0.21 1.80 0.04
CA PHE A 42 -0.03 1.77 1.47
C PHE A 42 0.75 0.62 2.08
N SER A 43 1.07 0.74 3.34
CA SER A 43 1.66 -0.35 4.09
C SER A 43 1.01 -0.48 5.46
N VAL A 44 0.79 -1.71 5.90
CA VAL A 44 0.17 -2.02 7.18
C VAL A 44 0.99 -3.06 7.93
N LEU A 45 1.02 -2.94 9.24
CA LEU A 45 1.52 -3.96 10.12
C LEU A 45 0.35 -4.85 10.57
N VAL A 46 0.52 -6.15 10.52
CA VAL A 46 -0.36 -7.15 11.16
C VAL A 46 0.33 -7.54 12.47
N PRO A 47 -0.05 -6.93 13.60
CA PRO A 47 0.73 -7.06 14.84
C PRO A 47 0.26 -8.26 15.66
N LEU A 48 1.19 -9.17 15.90
CA LEU A 48 1.04 -10.26 16.86
C LEU A 48 1.54 -9.82 18.24
N VAL A 49 0.77 -10.14 19.26
CA VAL A 49 1.15 -9.97 20.67
C VAL A 49 1.08 -11.30 21.35
N GLU A 50 2.19 -11.72 21.99
CA GLU A 50 2.22 -12.88 22.88
C GLU A 50 1.94 -12.42 24.29
N LYS A 51 0.87 -12.94 24.90
CA LYS A 51 0.41 -12.58 26.24
C LYS A 51 -0.14 -13.78 26.96
N GLU A 52 0.35 -14.05 28.19
CA GLU A 52 -0.13 -15.14 29.04
C GLU A 52 -0.17 -16.52 28.34
N ASP A 53 0.85 -16.82 27.53
CA ASP A 53 1.01 -18.01 26.70
C ASP A 53 0.00 -18.14 25.51
N ASP A 54 -0.80 -17.11 25.26
CA ASP A 54 -1.72 -17.02 24.13
C ASP A 54 -1.25 -15.98 23.09
N LEU A 55 -1.72 -16.13 21.86
CA LEU A 55 -1.44 -15.18 20.77
C LEU A 55 -2.67 -14.30 20.48
N TYR A 56 -2.41 -13.05 20.30
CA TYR A 56 -3.42 -12.03 19.97
C TYR A 56 -3.02 -11.26 18.71
N LEU A 57 -4.02 -10.75 18.00
CA LEU A 57 -3.85 -9.68 17.02
C LEU A 57 -4.24 -8.35 17.66
N LEU A 58 -3.42 -7.34 17.44
CA LEU A 58 -3.74 -5.98 17.85
C LEU A 58 -4.47 -5.28 16.70
N TYR A 59 -5.58 -4.64 17.02
CA TYR A 59 -6.36 -3.79 16.12
C TYR A 59 -6.53 -2.41 16.71
N GLU A 60 -6.77 -1.47 15.83
CA GLU A 60 -7.18 -0.11 16.18
C GLU A 60 -8.57 0.22 15.63
N VAL A 61 -9.22 1.19 16.25
CA VAL A 61 -10.45 1.80 15.78
C VAL A 61 -10.11 3.21 15.28
N ARG A 62 -10.36 3.49 14.03
CA ARG A 62 -10.10 4.80 13.42
C ARG A 62 -10.94 5.88 14.09
N ALA A 63 -10.35 7.04 14.30
CA ALA A 63 -11.03 8.17 14.95
C ALA A 63 -12.28 8.59 14.16
N LYS A 64 -13.34 8.94 14.90
CA LYS A 64 -14.64 9.31 14.32
C LYS A 64 -14.65 10.62 13.53
N ASN A 65 -13.63 11.45 13.73
CA ASN A 65 -13.45 12.73 13.04
C ASN A 65 -12.66 12.61 11.72
N MET A 66 -12.21 11.41 11.36
CA MET A 66 -11.49 11.20 10.10
C MET A 66 -12.41 11.33 8.89
N GLU A 67 -11.87 11.86 7.78
CA GLU A 67 -12.62 12.00 6.52
C GLU A 67 -12.87 10.64 5.83
N ARG A 68 -12.00 9.66 6.06
CA ARG A 68 -12.07 8.34 5.44
C ARG A 68 -12.22 7.26 6.49
N GLN A 69 -13.22 6.41 6.30
CA GLN A 69 -13.45 5.22 7.11
C GLN A 69 -13.51 5.51 8.63
N PRO A 70 -14.23 6.54 9.11
CA PRO A 70 -14.33 6.87 10.52
C PRO A 70 -14.95 5.72 11.32
N GLY A 71 -14.31 5.34 12.42
CA GLY A 71 -14.79 4.28 13.32
C GLY A 71 -14.63 2.86 12.77
N GLU A 72 -13.97 2.66 11.64
CA GLU A 72 -13.65 1.31 11.14
C GLU A 72 -12.50 0.70 11.94
N ILE A 73 -12.54 -0.63 12.06
CA ILE A 73 -11.49 -1.43 12.67
C ILE A 73 -10.45 -1.76 11.61
N CYS A 74 -9.19 -1.51 11.90
CA CYS A 74 -8.09 -1.79 10.98
C CYS A 74 -6.82 -2.23 11.72
N PHE A 75 -5.79 -2.56 10.96
CA PHE A 75 -4.42 -2.65 11.44
C PHE A 75 -3.74 -1.30 11.28
N PRO A 76 -2.74 -0.98 12.11
CA PRO A 76 -1.95 0.25 11.96
C PRO A 76 -1.29 0.29 10.58
N GLY A 77 -1.35 1.46 9.93
CA GLY A 77 -0.74 1.65 8.62
C GLY A 77 -1.27 2.84 7.83
N GLY A 78 -0.52 3.24 6.82
CA GLY A 78 -0.83 4.43 6.03
C GLY A 78 -0.21 4.48 4.65
N GLU A 79 -0.25 5.67 4.04
CA GLU A 79 0.26 5.93 2.69
C GLU A 79 1.79 5.99 2.69
N LEU A 80 2.42 5.30 1.73
CA LEU A 80 3.87 5.29 1.55
C LEU A 80 4.38 6.69 1.22
N GLU A 81 5.35 7.17 1.99
CA GLU A 81 6.04 8.42 1.73
C GLU A 81 7.18 8.26 0.70
N PRO A 82 7.59 9.36 0.01
CA PRO A 82 8.78 9.32 -0.82
C PRO A 82 10.01 8.94 0.00
N VAL A 83 10.87 8.10 -0.55
CA VAL A 83 12.17 7.66 -0.02
C VAL A 83 12.16 6.65 1.13
N GLU A 84 11.02 6.19 1.60
CA GLU A 84 10.93 5.07 2.54
C GLU A 84 10.62 3.74 1.82
N THR A 85 10.96 2.63 2.42
CA THR A 85 10.54 1.30 2.01
C THR A 85 9.12 1.00 2.55
N THR A 86 8.45 0.01 1.98
CA THR A 86 7.13 -0.41 2.44
C THR A 86 7.16 -0.95 3.87
N GLU A 87 8.26 -1.57 4.31
CA GLU A 87 8.47 -2.00 5.70
C GLU A 87 8.61 -0.81 6.65
N GLU A 88 9.46 0.16 6.29
CA GLU A 88 9.65 1.38 7.06
C GLU A 88 8.34 2.15 7.22
N CYS A 89 7.51 2.22 6.17
CA CYS A 89 6.18 2.81 6.23
C CYS A 89 5.29 2.13 7.28
N ALA A 90 5.17 0.79 7.25
CA ALA A 90 4.35 0.06 8.22
C ALA A 90 4.80 0.30 9.67
N LEU A 91 6.11 0.39 9.90
CA LEU A 91 6.67 0.63 11.22
C LEU A 91 6.49 2.10 11.67
N ARG A 92 6.68 3.06 10.77
CA ARG A 92 6.47 4.49 11.03
C ARG A 92 5.02 4.78 11.40
N GLU A 93 4.08 4.30 10.60
CA GLU A 93 2.64 4.48 10.84
C GLU A 93 2.23 3.86 12.18
N THR A 94 2.72 2.66 12.51
CA THR A 94 2.46 2.03 13.81
C THR A 94 2.96 2.89 14.97
N TRP A 95 4.12 3.54 14.82
CA TRP A 95 4.63 4.45 15.83
C TRP A 95 3.80 5.75 15.91
N GLU A 96 3.42 6.33 14.78
CA GLU A 96 2.65 7.58 14.71
C GLU A 96 1.22 7.41 15.24
N GLU A 97 0.55 6.30 14.90
CA GLU A 97 -0.83 6.02 15.29
C GLU A 97 -0.98 5.57 16.73
N ILE A 98 -0.12 4.65 17.21
CA ILE A 98 -0.28 3.99 18.52
C ILE A 98 0.92 4.11 19.46
N GLY A 99 2.01 4.76 19.02
CA GLY A 99 3.15 5.12 19.87
C GLY A 99 4.14 3.99 20.16
N ILE A 100 4.08 2.86 19.44
CA ILE A 100 5.02 1.76 19.62
C ILE A 100 6.29 2.02 18.81
N PRO A 101 7.47 2.18 19.47
CA PRO A 101 8.73 2.42 18.80
C PRO A 101 9.08 1.31 17.80
N GLN A 102 9.57 1.70 16.62
CA GLN A 102 9.91 0.78 15.54
C GLN A 102 10.90 -0.31 15.97
N GLU A 103 11.88 0.04 16.79
CA GLU A 103 12.90 -0.87 17.33
C GLU A 103 12.36 -1.93 18.29
N GLN A 104 11.13 -1.76 18.79
CA GLN A 104 10.45 -2.76 19.61
C GLN A 104 9.63 -3.75 18.78
N ILE A 105 9.46 -3.49 17.50
CA ILE A 105 8.68 -4.33 16.59
C ILE A 105 9.64 -5.28 15.85
N ARG A 106 9.44 -6.58 16.01
CA ARG A 106 10.21 -7.57 15.26
C ARG A 106 9.39 -8.02 14.05
N VAL A 107 9.72 -7.49 12.87
CA VAL A 107 9.12 -7.96 11.62
C VAL A 107 9.50 -9.41 11.35
N ILE A 108 8.51 -10.26 11.09
CA ILE A 108 8.69 -11.67 10.75
C ILE A 108 8.87 -11.82 9.24
N THR A 109 7.93 -11.27 8.47
CA THR A 109 7.89 -11.38 7.01
C THR A 109 6.91 -10.40 6.39
N GLN A 110 7.11 -10.11 5.12
CA GLN A 110 6.08 -9.53 4.28
C GLN A 110 5.07 -10.61 3.89
N LEU A 111 3.79 -10.29 3.98
CA LEU A 111 2.68 -11.10 3.49
C LEU A 111 2.36 -10.72 2.03
N ASP A 112 1.28 -11.30 1.49
CA ASP A 112 0.81 -10.98 0.15
C ASP A 112 0.41 -9.51 0.00
N THR A 113 0.73 -8.92 -1.15
CA THR A 113 0.31 -7.56 -1.49
C THR A 113 -1.13 -7.58 -2.00
N LEU A 114 -1.98 -6.75 -1.42
CA LEU A 114 -3.37 -6.60 -1.82
C LEU A 114 -3.52 -5.48 -2.84
N TYR A 115 -4.18 -5.78 -3.95
CA TYR A 115 -4.54 -4.80 -4.97
C TYR A 115 -6.05 -4.53 -4.91
N THR A 116 -6.42 -3.26 -4.78
CA THR A 116 -7.82 -2.86 -4.66
C THR A 116 -8.35 -2.22 -5.94
N TYR A 117 -9.68 -2.22 -6.11
CA TYR A 117 -10.35 -1.56 -7.23
C TYR A 117 -10.13 -0.04 -7.26
N SER A 118 -9.71 0.55 -6.14
CA SER A 118 -9.45 2.00 -6.01
C SER A 118 -8.02 2.38 -6.39
N ASN A 119 -7.30 1.51 -7.11
CA ASN A 119 -5.90 1.70 -7.49
C ASN A 119 -4.94 1.83 -6.30
N PHE A 120 -5.19 1.10 -5.22
CA PHE A 120 -4.24 0.94 -4.12
C PHE A 120 -3.48 -0.37 -4.26
N ALA A 121 -2.20 -0.33 -3.95
CA ALA A 121 -1.43 -1.51 -3.58
C ALA A 121 -1.11 -1.40 -2.08
N MET A 122 -1.53 -2.39 -1.30
CA MET A 122 -1.32 -2.45 0.14
C MET A 122 -0.33 -3.57 0.44
N TYR A 123 0.80 -3.20 1.01
CA TYR A 123 1.85 -4.10 1.47
C TYR A 123 1.59 -4.45 2.93
N CYS A 124 1.49 -5.74 3.23
CA CYS A 124 1.17 -6.22 4.57
C CYS A 124 2.41 -6.87 5.18
N TYR A 125 2.71 -6.52 6.43
CA TYR A 125 3.84 -7.06 7.19
C TYR A 125 3.35 -7.74 8.45
N LEU A 126 3.80 -8.95 8.70
CA LEU A 126 3.56 -9.64 9.95
C LEU A 126 4.69 -9.29 10.92
N GLY A 127 4.35 -8.76 12.07
CA GLY A 127 5.31 -8.38 13.10
C GLY A 127 4.88 -8.78 14.50
N VAL A 128 5.85 -8.89 15.41
CA VAL A 128 5.61 -9.17 16.83
C VAL A 128 5.89 -7.93 17.65
N ILE A 129 4.93 -7.58 18.47
CA ILE A 129 5.00 -6.51 19.47
C ILE A 129 5.10 -7.17 20.84
N PRO A 130 6.10 -6.84 21.67
CA PRO A 130 6.19 -7.37 23.04
C PRO A 130 5.05 -6.81 23.91
N GLU A 131 4.48 -7.64 24.79
CA GLU A 131 3.39 -7.22 25.69
C GLU A 131 3.73 -5.94 26.46
N ALA A 132 4.98 -5.81 26.91
CA ALA A 132 5.45 -4.62 27.65
C ALA A 132 5.30 -3.31 26.86
N ALA A 133 5.29 -3.33 25.53
CA ALA A 133 5.07 -2.13 24.72
C ALA A 133 3.64 -1.60 24.84
N LEU A 134 2.68 -2.46 25.19
CA LEU A 134 1.28 -2.09 25.37
C LEU A 134 1.02 -1.23 26.62
N GLU A 135 1.93 -1.25 27.59
CA GLU A 135 1.80 -0.45 28.81
C GLU A 135 1.99 1.07 28.56
N HIS A 136 2.56 1.43 27.41
CA HIS A 136 2.97 2.79 27.08
C HIS A 136 2.37 3.31 25.76
N LEU A 137 1.24 2.74 25.32
CA LEU A 137 0.57 3.21 24.12
C LEU A 137 0.23 4.70 24.18
N GLN A 138 0.49 5.40 23.11
CA GLN A 138 0.18 6.82 22.93
C GLN A 138 -0.54 7.01 21.60
N PHE A 139 -1.85 7.15 21.65
CA PHE A 139 -2.65 7.29 20.45
C PHE A 139 -2.57 8.69 19.85
N SER A 140 -2.52 8.73 18.53
CA SER A 140 -2.83 9.94 17.78
C SER A 140 -4.34 10.18 17.86
N GLU A 141 -4.78 11.10 18.74
CA GLU A 141 -6.22 11.38 18.98
C GLU A 141 -7.00 11.77 17.72
N ASN A 142 -6.30 12.18 16.66
CA ASN A 142 -6.91 12.52 15.38
C ASN A 142 -7.09 11.31 14.46
N GLU A 143 -6.42 10.20 14.75
CA GLU A 143 -6.36 9.03 13.88
C GLU A 143 -6.90 7.75 14.54
N VAL A 144 -6.74 7.61 15.86
CA VAL A 144 -7.09 6.40 16.61
C VAL A 144 -7.96 6.73 17.83
N ASP A 145 -9.15 6.14 17.89
CA ASP A 145 -10.06 6.23 19.05
C ASP A 145 -9.75 5.15 20.10
N GLU A 146 -9.37 3.95 19.68
CA GLU A 146 -9.20 2.78 20.56
C GLU A 146 -8.21 1.79 19.96
N VAL A 147 -7.51 1.06 20.83
CA VAL A 147 -6.71 -0.13 20.46
C VAL A 147 -7.17 -1.30 21.31
N PHE A 148 -7.31 -2.48 20.70
CA PHE A 148 -7.73 -3.68 21.40
C PHE A 148 -7.06 -4.94 20.86
N LEU A 149 -7.09 -6.00 21.66
CA LEU A 149 -6.54 -7.31 21.32
C LEU A 149 -7.66 -8.31 21.02
N VAL A 150 -7.45 -9.13 20.00
CA VAL A 150 -8.32 -10.27 19.66
C VAL A 150 -7.49 -11.55 19.72
N ALA A 151 -7.94 -12.52 20.53
CA ALA A 151 -7.29 -13.82 20.63
C ALA A 151 -7.39 -14.57 19.29
N LEU A 152 -6.30 -15.27 18.91
CA LEU A 152 -6.20 -16.12 17.73
C LEU A 152 -6.77 -17.52 17.97
#